data_68756d1aa37726324a7a120ecfb5a419
#
_entry.id   68756d1aa37726324a7a120ecfb5a419
#
_cell.length_a   1.000
_cell.length_b   1.000
_cell.length_c   1.000
_cell.angle_alpha   90.00
_cell.angle_beta   90.00
_cell.angle_gamma   90.00
#
_symmetry.space_group_name_H-M   'P 1'
#
loop_
_entity.id
_entity.type
_entity.pdbx_description
1 polymer ?
#
loop_
_entity_poly.entity_id
_entity_poly.type
_entity_poly.pdbx_seq_one_letter_code
_entity_poly.pdbx_strand_id
1 'polypeptide(L)'
;MQRSEVTIDLRAVRHNVRRLLSALAGSQLWAVENADASGHGAVEVARVALDEGARALCVATVGEGIALRSAFADVRIVIMGPSGDEDIGQARDGRLELAVSEPPFPEGVPLHLKLDTGMGRLGAQAPPEPPPNAVGLMSHLATADVDPAFAELQLERFRAAAAALPGLEAHIANSAATLRLPGFASFAAARCGVALYGLSPFQEPPYSDGLEPVLSWRSSLAQVKLLDVGESTGYGRRFVAERPTWIGLVPVGYADGFRRDLTGADVVVAGERRRVVGTVSMDSFAVELPEELPRGTAVTLIGDGLQVESHAARARTINYEITTGIRSPPERAKRLFVDG
;
A
#
# COMPACT_ATOMS: atom_id res chain seq x y z
N MET A 1 23.01 -8.80 -15.74
CA MET A 1 21.67 -9.42 -15.78
C MET A 1 20.78 -8.69 -14.79
N GLN A 2 19.67 -8.14 -15.23
CA GLN A 2 18.71 -7.50 -14.33
C GLN A 2 18.05 -8.57 -13.47
N ARG A 3 18.04 -8.39 -12.14
CA ARG A 3 17.51 -9.40 -11.19
C ARG A 3 15.99 -9.47 -11.25
N SER A 4 15.34 -8.32 -11.22
CA SER A 4 13.88 -8.23 -11.33
C SER A 4 13.43 -6.85 -11.85
N GLU A 5 12.17 -6.77 -12.22
CA GLU A 5 11.52 -5.57 -12.70
C GLU A 5 10.17 -5.40 -12.01
N VAL A 6 9.93 -4.21 -11.45
CA VAL A 6 8.64 -3.80 -10.88
C VAL A 6 8.04 -2.78 -11.83
N THR A 7 6.92 -3.10 -12.42
CA THR A 7 6.20 -2.19 -13.32
C THR A 7 4.97 -1.64 -12.63
N ILE A 8 4.81 -0.33 -12.70
CA ILE A 8 3.67 0.43 -12.15
C ILE A 8 2.85 0.97 -13.33
N ASP A 9 1.63 0.49 -13.48
CA ASP A 9 0.68 0.93 -14.52
C ASP A 9 -0.06 2.19 -14.05
N LEU A 10 0.34 3.34 -14.56
CA LEU A 10 -0.28 4.63 -14.24
C LEU A 10 -1.68 4.76 -14.84
N ARG A 11 -2.00 4.02 -15.90
CA ARG A 11 -3.36 3.94 -16.45
C ARG A 11 -4.31 3.27 -15.46
N ALA A 12 -3.86 2.20 -14.79
CA ALA A 12 -4.63 1.54 -13.73
C ALA A 12 -4.84 2.46 -12.52
N VAL A 13 -3.82 3.26 -12.14
CA VAL A 13 -3.98 4.30 -11.09
C VAL A 13 -5.09 5.27 -11.50
N ARG A 14 -5.07 5.77 -12.73
CA ARG A 14 -6.08 6.69 -13.27
C ARG A 14 -7.49 6.10 -13.21
N HIS A 15 -7.63 4.83 -13.60
CA HIS A 15 -8.90 4.10 -13.49
C HIS A 15 -9.38 4.04 -12.04
N ASN A 16 -8.52 3.65 -11.11
CA ASN A 16 -8.86 3.50 -9.70
C ASN A 16 -9.24 4.84 -9.03
N VAL A 17 -8.54 5.93 -9.37
CA VAL A 17 -8.91 7.28 -8.91
C VAL A 17 -10.32 7.65 -9.35
N ARG A 18 -10.66 7.44 -10.64
CA ARG A 18 -11.99 7.71 -11.17
C ARG A 18 -13.06 6.85 -10.49
N ARG A 19 -12.74 5.57 -10.23
CA ARG A 19 -13.64 4.66 -9.50
C ARG A 19 -13.92 5.17 -8.08
N LEU A 20 -12.91 5.66 -7.36
CA LEU A 20 -13.06 6.22 -6.02
C LEU A 20 -13.84 7.54 -6.04
N LEU A 21 -13.54 8.45 -6.96
CA LEU A 21 -14.27 9.71 -7.12
C LEU A 21 -15.75 9.47 -7.38
N SER A 22 -16.08 8.48 -8.21
CA SER A 22 -17.47 8.07 -8.46
C SER A 22 -18.18 7.58 -7.18
N ALA A 23 -17.47 6.89 -6.29
CA ALA A 23 -18.04 6.41 -5.03
C ALA A 23 -18.24 7.52 -3.99
N LEU A 24 -17.46 8.60 -4.07
CA LEU A 24 -17.48 9.69 -3.09
C LEU A 24 -18.64 10.67 -3.24
N ALA A 25 -19.36 10.67 -4.38
CA ALA A 25 -20.57 11.44 -4.60
C ALA A 25 -20.46 12.96 -4.24
N GLY A 26 -19.27 13.55 -4.41
CA GLY A 26 -19.02 14.97 -4.17
C GLY A 26 -18.07 15.29 -3.00
N SER A 27 -17.77 14.34 -2.11
CA SER A 27 -16.67 14.50 -1.15
C SER A 27 -15.31 14.49 -1.86
N GLN A 28 -14.33 15.16 -1.26
CA GLN A 28 -12.98 15.18 -1.82
C GLN A 28 -12.27 13.82 -1.68
N LEU A 29 -11.49 13.47 -2.68
CA LEU A 29 -10.50 12.39 -2.56
C LEU A 29 -9.17 12.98 -2.10
N TRP A 30 -8.64 12.48 -1.00
CA TRP A 30 -7.28 12.73 -0.55
C TRP A 30 -6.47 11.45 -0.74
N ALA A 31 -5.41 11.54 -1.56
CA ALA A 31 -4.57 10.39 -1.90
C ALA A 31 -3.57 10.11 -0.76
N VAL A 32 -3.53 8.87 -0.30
CA VAL A 32 -2.65 8.45 0.81
C VAL A 32 -1.41 7.77 0.22
N GLU A 33 -0.26 8.45 0.31
CA GLU A 33 0.98 8.11 -0.41
C GLU A 33 2.14 7.72 0.51
N ASN A 34 1.85 7.41 1.78
CA ASN A 34 2.89 7.01 2.73
C ASN A 34 3.59 5.71 2.34
N ALA A 35 4.80 5.51 2.84
CA ALA A 35 5.68 4.39 2.51
C ALA A 35 5.88 4.22 0.99
N ASP A 36 6.21 5.35 0.32
CA ASP A 36 6.42 5.42 -1.13
C ASP A 36 5.21 4.89 -1.92
N ALA A 37 3.98 5.38 -1.55
CA ALA A 37 2.72 4.89 -2.09
C ALA A 37 2.55 3.37 -1.89
N SER A 38 2.85 2.88 -0.68
CA SER A 38 2.89 1.44 -0.38
C SER A 38 3.77 0.63 -1.35
N GLY A 39 4.90 1.20 -1.77
CA GLY A 39 5.85 0.60 -2.69
C GLY A 39 5.61 0.88 -4.18
N HIS A 40 4.61 1.70 -4.52
CA HIS A 40 4.23 1.97 -5.92
C HIS A 40 4.91 3.21 -6.54
N GLY A 41 5.61 4.04 -5.73
CA GLY A 41 6.25 5.26 -6.21
C GLY A 41 5.37 6.50 -5.99
N ALA A 42 5.57 7.16 -4.84
CA ALA A 42 4.67 8.20 -4.35
C ALA A 42 4.55 9.40 -5.28
N VAL A 43 5.63 9.84 -5.94
CA VAL A 43 5.60 11.03 -6.79
C VAL A 43 4.79 10.80 -8.05
N GLU A 44 4.99 9.67 -8.72
CA GLU A 44 4.31 9.34 -9.98
C GLU A 44 2.83 9.03 -9.74
N VAL A 45 2.52 8.25 -8.69
CA VAL A 45 1.12 7.95 -8.33
C VAL A 45 0.39 9.21 -7.90
N ALA A 46 1.00 10.05 -7.04
CA ALA A 46 0.41 11.32 -6.60
C ALA A 46 0.13 12.25 -7.78
N ARG A 47 1.02 12.32 -8.77
CA ARG A 47 0.81 13.14 -9.98
C ARG A 47 -0.47 12.71 -10.71
N VAL A 48 -0.61 11.42 -10.98
CA VAL A 48 -1.81 10.89 -11.63
C VAL A 48 -3.06 11.11 -10.78
N ALA A 49 -2.98 10.89 -9.47
CA ALA A 49 -4.11 11.11 -8.57
C ALA A 49 -4.58 12.56 -8.56
N LEU A 50 -3.66 13.52 -8.55
CA LEU A 50 -3.94 14.95 -8.61
C LEU A 50 -4.52 15.37 -9.96
N ASP A 51 -3.95 14.89 -11.07
CA ASP A 51 -4.42 15.15 -12.43
C ASP A 51 -5.86 14.66 -12.62
N GLU A 52 -6.24 13.55 -12.00
CA GLU A 52 -7.58 12.98 -12.03
C GLU A 52 -8.55 13.61 -11.01
N GLY A 53 -8.09 14.48 -10.12
CA GLY A 53 -8.96 15.25 -9.24
C GLY A 53 -8.84 15.00 -7.74
N ALA A 54 -7.84 14.28 -7.27
CA ALA A 54 -7.51 14.27 -5.86
C ALA A 54 -7.16 15.70 -5.40
N ARG A 55 -7.52 16.06 -4.16
CA ARG A 55 -7.41 17.45 -3.66
C ARG A 55 -6.32 17.64 -2.62
N ALA A 56 -5.80 16.57 -2.08
CA ALA A 56 -4.70 16.58 -1.13
C ALA A 56 -3.91 15.27 -1.20
N LEU A 57 -2.69 15.32 -0.67
CA LEU A 57 -1.85 14.16 -0.42
C LEU A 57 -1.75 13.93 1.09
N CYS A 58 -1.76 12.70 1.52
CA CYS A 58 -1.63 12.31 2.92
C CYS A 58 -0.44 11.36 3.07
N VAL A 59 0.43 11.64 4.02
CA VAL A 59 1.59 10.79 4.32
C VAL A 59 1.74 10.60 5.84
N ALA A 60 2.64 9.70 6.24
CA ALA A 60 2.82 9.38 7.65
C ALA A 60 3.80 10.31 8.36
N THR A 61 4.85 10.78 7.69
CA THR A 61 5.96 11.52 8.28
C THR A 61 6.21 12.86 7.58
N VAL A 62 6.79 13.81 8.31
CA VAL A 62 7.20 15.10 7.75
C VAL A 62 8.21 14.91 6.63
N GLY A 63 9.16 13.96 6.76
CA GLY A 63 10.13 13.64 5.71
C GLY A 63 9.48 13.22 4.38
N GLU A 64 8.46 12.38 4.42
CA GLU A 64 7.67 12.00 3.23
C GLU A 64 6.95 13.23 2.65
N GLY A 65 6.39 14.08 3.52
CA GLY A 65 5.73 15.32 3.10
C GLY A 65 6.67 16.29 2.39
N ILE A 66 7.89 16.47 2.89
CA ILE A 66 8.92 17.30 2.26
C ILE A 66 9.36 16.72 0.91
N ALA A 67 9.50 15.39 0.82
CA ALA A 67 9.82 14.73 -0.45
C ALA A 67 8.74 15.02 -1.51
N LEU A 68 7.45 14.91 -1.15
CA LEU A 68 6.35 15.25 -2.04
C LEU A 68 6.27 16.74 -2.34
N ARG A 69 6.54 17.62 -1.36
CA ARG A 69 6.57 19.08 -1.56
C ARG A 69 7.59 19.49 -2.62
N SER A 70 8.72 18.80 -2.70
CA SER A 70 9.74 19.05 -3.73
C SER A 70 9.23 18.81 -5.15
N ALA A 71 8.25 17.91 -5.32
CA ALA A 71 7.61 17.60 -6.60
C ALA A 71 6.32 18.41 -6.86
N PHE A 72 5.62 18.86 -5.79
CA PHE A 72 4.31 19.50 -5.85
C PHE A 72 4.30 20.78 -4.99
N ALA A 73 4.64 21.92 -5.60
CA ALA A 73 4.85 23.17 -4.89
C ALA A 73 3.61 23.68 -4.10
N ASP A 74 2.41 23.53 -4.65
CA ASP A 74 1.19 24.17 -4.13
C ASP A 74 0.08 23.21 -3.69
N VAL A 75 0.37 21.90 -3.69
CA VAL A 75 -0.60 20.88 -3.26
C VAL A 75 -0.72 20.85 -1.75
N ARG A 76 -1.92 20.63 -1.24
CA ARG A 76 -2.17 20.35 0.18
C ARG A 76 -1.55 19.02 0.57
N ILE A 77 -0.73 18.99 1.63
CA ILE A 77 -0.06 17.78 2.13
C ILE A 77 -0.32 17.66 3.63
N VAL A 78 -0.95 16.55 4.03
CA VAL A 78 -1.35 16.29 5.42
C VAL A 78 -0.49 15.16 5.99
N ILE A 79 0.16 15.42 7.12
CA ILE A 79 0.93 14.45 7.90
C ILE A 79 0.01 13.79 8.91
N MET A 80 -0.24 12.50 8.73
CA MET A 80 -1.21 11.75 9.54
C MET A 80 -0.60 11.07 10.78
N GLY A 81 0.72 10.89 10.78
CA GLY A 81 1.46 10.31 11.90
C GLY A 81 1.85 11.34 12.95
N PRO A 82 2.47 10.90 14.06
CA PRO A 82 2.98 11.81 15.07
C PRO A 82 4.16 12.61 14.53
N SER A 83 4.28 13.86 14.95
CA SER A 83 5.40 14.76 14.64
C SER A 83 6.04 15.21 15.95
N GLY A 84 7.37 15.19 16.02
CA GLY A 84 8.14 15.70 17.14
C GLY A 84 8.42 17.19 17.01
N ASP A 85 8.98 17.79 18.07
CA ASP A 85 9.33 19.22 18.07
C ASP A 85 10.32 19.57 16.96
N GLU A 86 11.21 18.66 16.61
CA GLU A 86 12.18 18.78 15.52
C GLU A 86 11.54 18.85 14.13
N ASP A 87 10.33 18.32 13.99
CA ASP A 87 9.61 18.29 12.71
C ASP A 87 8.85 19.60 12.42
N ILE A 88 8.50 20.38 13.48
CA ILE A 88 7.60 21.53 13.35
C ILE A 88 8.18 22.61 12.44
N GLY A 89 9.48 22.88 12.55
CA GLY A 89 10.18 23.83 11.68
C GLY A 89 10.08 23.42 10.21
N GLN A 90 10.38 22.16 9.92
CA GLN A 90 10.32 21.62 8.56
C GLN A 90 8.88 21.59 8.02
N ALA A 91 7.90 21.26 8.86
CA ALA A 91 6.50 21.26 8.47
C ALA A 91 6.03 22.66 8.09
N ARG A 92 6.43 23.69 8.87
CA ARG A 92 6.14 25.09 8.57
C ARG A 92 6.75 25.54 7.25
N ASP A 93 8.06 25.32 7.08
CA ASP A 93 8.79 25.71 5.86
C ASP A 93 8.26 24.96 4.62
N GLY A 94 7.90 23.68 4.80
CA GLY A 94 7.27 22.85 3.79
C GLY A 94 5.78 23.13 3.55
N ARG A 95 5.16 24.05 4.30
CA ARG A 95 3.70 24.31 4.22
C ARG A 95 2.88 23.03 4.31
N LEU A 96 3.22 22.18 5.31
CA LEU A 96 2.53 20.93 5.60
C LEU A 96 1.45 21.16 6.65
N GLU A 97 0.43 20.32 6.68
CA GLU A 97 -0.60 20.28 7.71
C GLU A 97 -0.35 19.07 8.62
N LEU A 98 -0.51 19.22 9.94
CA LEU A 98 -0.17 18.18 10.90
C LEU A 98 -1.39 17.62 11.61
N ALA A 99 -1.49 16.30 11.74
CA ALA A 99 -2.44 15.65 12.63
C ALA A 99 -1.91 15.67 14.07
N VAL A 100 -2.70 16.20 15.00
CA VAL A 100 -2.38 16.34 16.42
C VAL A 100 -3.51 15.81 17.29
N SER A 101 -3.16 15.25 18.46
CA SER A 101 -4.16 14.65 19.35
C SER A 101 -4.41 15.47 20.62
N GLU A 102 -3.36 16.04 21.21
CA GLU A 102 -3.39 16.66 22.53
C GLU A 102 -2.46 17.88 22.60
N PRO A 103 -2.76 18.87 23.46
CA PRO A 103 -1.88 20.00 23.70
C PRO A 103 -0.57 19.56 24.39
N PRO A 104 0.53 20.34 24.28
CA PRO A 104 0.57 21.65 23.62
C PRO A 104 0.53 21.52 22.09
N PHE A 105 -0.27 22.38 21.44
CA PHE A 105 -0.37 22.38 19.99
C PHE A 105 0.69 23.27 19.34
N PRO A 106 1.35 22.82 18.24
CA PRO A 106 2.33 23.65 17.55
C PRO A 106 1.67 24.86 16.88
N GLU A 107 2.36 26.00 16.95
CA GLU A 107 1.93 27.24 16.31
C GLU A 107 2.49 27.37 14.88
N GLY A 108 1.78 28.12 14.04
CA GLY A 108 2.24 28.51 12.70
C GLY A 108 2.20 27.38 11.65
N VAL A 109 1.52 26.29 11.94
CA VAL A 109 1.22 25.18 11.01
C VAL A 109 -0.27 24.87 11.10
N PRO A 110 -0.98 24.61 9.99
CA PRO A 110 -2.37 24.15 10.04
C PRO A 110 -2.49 22.79 10.71
N LEU A 111 -3.52 22.60 11.54
CA LEU A 111 -3.67 21.40 12.35
C LEU A 111 -4.98 20.66 12.06
N HIS A 112 -4.89 19.33 12.00
CA HIS A 112 -6.03 18.42 12.04
C HIS A 112 -6.11 17.78 13.41
N LEU A 113 -7.17 18.07 14.16
CA LEU A 113 -7.44 17.43 15.44
C LEU A 113 -7.80 15.98 15.20
N LYS A 114 -7.03 15.06 15.77
CA LYS A 114 -7.20 13.63 15.59
C LYS A 114 -7.89 13.00 16.79
N LEU A 115 -9.04 12.35 16.54
CA LEU A 115 -9.81 11.65 17.56
C LEU A 115 -9.64 10.13 17.43
N ASP A 116 -9.58 9.47 18.55
CA ASP A 116 -9.72 8.02 18.64
C ASP A 116 -11.19 7.65 18.90
N THR A 117 -11.89 7.30 17.85
CA THR A 117 -13.29 6.88 17.94
C THR A 117 -13.45 5.37 18.17
N GLY A 118 -12.34 4.65 18.36
CA GLY A 118 -12.34 3.22 18.62
C GLY A 118 -11.23 2.42 17.91
N MET A 119 -10.25 3.11 17.29
CA MET A 119 -9.08 2.44 16.71
C MET A 119 -8.09 1.98 17.79
N GLY A 120 -8.04 2.65 18.94
CA GLY A 120 -7.12 2.32 20.05
C GLY A 120 -5.67 2.60 19.72
N ARG A 121 -5.38 3.63 18.92
CA ARG A 121 -4.01 3.91 18.45
C ARG A 121 -3.61 5.38 18.68
N LEU A 122 -3.78 6.24 17.70
CA LEU A 122 -3.46 7.66 17.76
C LEU A 122 -4.76 8.48 17.74
N GLY A 123 -4.89 9.45 18.62
CA GLY A 123 -6.04 10.33 18.71
C GLY A 123 -6.45 10.63 20.16
N ALA A 124 -7.01 11.79 20.40
CA ALA A 124 -7.61 12.16 21.66
C ALA A 124 -8.90 11.33 21.91
N GLN A 125 -9.20 11.02 23.16
CA GLN A 125 -10.43 10.30 23.53
C GLN A 125 -11.68 11.21 23.48
N ALA A 126 -11.48 12.51 23.61
CA ALA A 126 -12.51 13.52 23.47
C ALA A 126 -11.98 14.70 22.63
N PRO A 127 -12.84 15.42 21.91
CA PRO A 127 -12.40 16.58 21.13
C PRO A 127 -11.73 17.61 22.05
N PRO A 128 -10.45 17.96 21.80
CA PRO A 128 -9.81 19.04 22.53
C PRO A 128 -10.39 20.38 22.09
N GLU A 129 -10.20 21.42 22.91
CA GLU A 129 -10.50 22.81 22.50
C GLU A 129 -9.63 23.14 21.25
N PRO A 130 -10.24 23.58 20.14
CA PRO A 130 -9.49 23.81 18.92
C PRO A 130 -8.61 25.06 19.04
N PRO A 131 -7.30 24.94 18.75
CA PRO A 131 -6.43 26.10 18.66
C PRO A 131 -6.79 26.94 17.41
N PRO A 132 -6.38 28.21 17.34
CA PRO A 132 -6.74 29.10 16.22
C PRO A 132 -6.30 28.64 14.84
N ASN A 133 -5.29 27.79 14.77
CA ASN A 133 -4.75 27.19 13.54
C ASN A 133 -5.31 25.79 13.25
N ALA A 134 -6.34 25.33 13.97
CA ALA A 134 -7.04 24.11 13.64
C ALA A 134 -7.88 24.31 12.36
N VAL A 135 -7.67 23.45 11.36
CA VAL A 135 -8.35 23.49 10.06
C VAL A 135 -9.17 22.21 9.79
N GLY A 136 -8.85 21.10 10.47
CA GLY A 136 -9.51 19.84 10.23
C GLY A 136 -9.79 19.02 11.49
N LEU A 137 -10.73 18.09 11.36
CA LEU A 137 -11.06 17.06 12.35
C LEU A 137 -10.97 15.70 11.68
N MET A 138 -10.21 14.78 12.25
CA MET A 138 -10.01 13.45 11.67
C MET A 138 -10.16 12.31 12.67
N SER A 139 -10.57 11.17 12.18
CA SER A 139 -10.45 9.88 12.85
C SER A 139 -10.02 8.78 11.87
N HIS A 140 -9.91 7.55 12.33
CA HIS A 140 -9.59 6.40 11.48
C HIS A 140 -10.43 5.21 11.88
N LEU A 141 -10.96 4.51 10.85
CA LEU A 141 -11.81 3.34 11.02
C LEU A 141 -10.96 2.10 11.27
N ALA A 142 -11.33 1.33 12.28
CA ALA A 142 -10.62 0.11 12.67
C ALA A 142 -11.07 -1.11 11.86
N THR A 143 -12.33 -1.14 11.45
CA THR A 143 -12.99 -2.37 10.97
C THR A 143 -13.88 -2.17 9.75
N ALA A 144 -13.66 -1.10 8.98
CA ALA A 144 -14.49 -0.82 7.80
C ALA A 144 -14.48 -1.95 6.74
N ASP A 145 -13.47 -2.81 6.81
CA ASP A 145 -13.25 -3.97 5.95
C ASP A 145 -13.83 -5.29 6.51
N VAL A 146 -14.00 -5.40 7.83
CA VAL A 146 -14.33 -6.69 8.47
C VAL A 146 -15.55 -6.64 9.42
N ASP A 147 -15.86 -5.47 10.01
CA ASP A 147 -16.98 -5.29 10.93
C ASP A 147 -17.68 -3.94 10.70
N PRO A 148 -18.62 -3.87 9.75
CA PRO A 148 -19.38 -2.65 9.47
C PRO A 148 -20.15 -2.10 10.68
N ALA A 149 -20.61 -2.94 11.60
CA ALA A 149 -21.37 -2.49 12.76
C ALA A 149 -20.50 -1.67 13.73
N PHE A 150 -19.27 -2.09 13.96
CA PHE A 150 -18.34 -1.32 14.75
C PHE A 150 -17.87 -0.04 14.01
N ALA A 151 -17.71 -0.11 12.70
CA ALA A 151 -17.42 1.08 11.89
C ALA A 151 -18.53 2.14 12.02
N GLU A 152 -19.82 1.75 12.00
CA GLU A 152 -20.96 2.65 12.24
C GLU A 152 -20.91 3.29 13.65
N LEU A 153 -20.57 2.54 14.68
CA LEU A 153 -20.38 3.09 16.02
C LEU A 153 -19.26 4.15 16.05
N GLN A 154 -18.14 3.91 15.34
CA GLN A 154 -17.08 4.90 15.18
C GLN A 154 -17.58 6.14 14.45
N LEU A 155 -18.40 5.98 13.41
CA LEU A 155 -19.01 7.05 12.65
C LEU A 155 -19.96 7.91 13.51
N GLU A 156 -20.79 7.31 14.34
CA GLU A 156 -21.67 8.02 15.26
C GLU A 156 -20.89 8.90 16.24
N ARG A 157 -19.83 8.36 16.84
CA ARG A 157 -18.92 9.10 17.73
C ARG A 157 -18.27 10.27 16.99
N PHE A 158 -17.82 10.03 15.77
CA PHE A 158 -17.19 11.05 14.95
C PHE A 158 -18.17 12.16 14.53
N ARG A 159 -19.40 11.81 14.15
CA ARG A 159 -20.47 12.79 13.84
C ARG A 159 -20.79 13.71 15.02
N ALA A 160 -20.87 13.15 16.22
CA ALA A 160 -21.09 13.94 17.41
C ALA A 160 -19.96 14.97 17.66
N ALA A 161 -18.71 14.54 17.49
CA ALA A 161 -17.54 15.42 17.59
C ALA A 161 -17.52 16.50 16.50
N ALA A 162 -17.81 16.13 15.25
CA ALA A 162 -17.85 17.06 14.12
C ALA A 162 -18.97 18.12 14.30
N ALA A 163 -20.12 17.73 14.84
CA ALA A 163 -21.20 18.66 15.15
C ALA A 163 -20.84 19.65 16.27
N ALA A 164 -19.98 19.25 17.21
CA ALA A 164 -19.49 20.11 18.28
C ALA A 164 -18.38 21.08 17.83
N LEU A 165 -17.74 20.81 16.70
CA LEU A 165 -16.64 21.61 16.14
C LEU A 165 -16.97 22.09 14.71
N PRO A 166 -18.03 22.91 14.54
CA PRO A 166 -18.41 23.40 13.22
C PRO A 166 -17.32 24.32 12.66
N GLY A 167 -17.02 24.16 11.37
CA GLY A 167 -15.98 24.95 10.68
C GLY A 167 -14.68 24.21 10.47
N LEU A 168 -14.47 23.03 11.10
CA LEU A 168 -13.35 22.15 10.77
C LEU A 168 -13.73 21.20 9.63
N GLU A 169 -12.79 20.97 8.72
CA GLU A 169 -12.96 19.96 7.66
C GLU A 169 -12.91 18.55 8.27
N ALA A 170 -14.06 17.92 8.40
CA ALA A 170 -14.17 16.58 8.97
C ALA A 170 -13.85 15.51 7.95
N HIS A 171 -13.04 14.52 8.31
CA HIS A 171 -12.70 13.39 7.43
C HIS A 171 -12.38 12.10 8.22
N ILE A 172 -13.06 11.00 7.90
CA ILE A 172 -12.90 9.70 8.59
C ILE A 172 -12.75 8.52 7.60
N ALA A 173 -13.44 8.56 6.46
CA ALA A 173 -13.48 7.46 5.51
C ALA A 173 -12.08 7.07 4.99
N ASN A 174 -11.84 5.77 4.90
CA ASN A 174 -10.71 5.15 4.24
C ASN A 174 -11.15 4.45 2.94
N SER A 175 -10.26 3.71 2.26
CA SER A 175 -10.59 2.99 1.02
C SER A 175 -11.76 2.01 1.20
N ALA A 176 -11.79 1.24 2.29
CA ALA A 176 -12.87 0.27 2.54
C ALA A 176 -14.24 0.95 2.71
N ALA A 177 -14.28 1.97 3.56
CA ALA A 177 -15.51 2.74 3.77
C ALA A 177 -15.97 3.44 2.49
N THR A 178 -15.06 4.01 1.72
CA THR A 178 -15.38 4.66 0.43
C THR A 178 -16.01 3.70 -0.56
N LEU A 179 -15.53 2.45 -0.64
CA LEU A 179 -16.00 1.47 -1.62
C LEU A 179 -17.33 0.82 -1.22
N ARG A 180 -17.56 0.50 0.07
CA ARG A 180 -18.70 -0.33 0.48
C ARG A 180 -19.59 0.28 1.57
N LEU A 181 -19.24 1.46 2.14
CA LEU A 181 -20.01 2.10 3.20
C LEU A 181 -20.40 3.54 2.80
N PRO A 182 -21.42 3.74 1.96
CA PRO A 182 -21.74 5.05 1.36
C PRO A 182 -22.06 6.14 2.38
N GLY A 183 -22.56 5.80 3.58
CA GLY A 183 -22.83 6.76 4.67
C GLY A 183 -21.58 7.51 5.18
N PHE A 184 -20.40 6.99 4.91
CA PHE A 184 -19.12 7.58 5.35
C PHE A 184 -18.58 8.65 4.39
N ALA A 185 -19.10 8.74 3.17
CA ALA A 185 -18.72 9.75 2.18
C ALA A 185 -19.42 11.12 2.41
N SER A 186 -20.09 11.32 3.55
CA SER A 186 -20.84 12.55 3.86
C SER A 186 -20.00 13.67 4.46
N PHE A 187 -18.71 13.47 4.65
CA PHE A 187 -17.77 14.45 5.19
C PHE A 187 -16.98 15.17 4.09
N ALA A 188 -16.13 16.12 4.47
CA ALA A 188 -15.36 16.93 3.53
C ALA A 188 -14.48 16.09 2.62
N ALA A 189 -13.87 15.03 3.14
CA ALA A 189 -12.95 14.20 2.37
C ALA A 189 -12.93 12.73 2.84
N ALA A 190 -12.48 11.86 1.93
CA ALA A 190 -12.04 10.50 2.21
C ALA A 190 -10.55 10.35 1.89
N ARG A 191 -9.83 9.60 2.74
CA ARG A 191 -8.40 9.32 2.59
C ARG A 191 -8.22 7.90 2.07
N CYS A 192 -7.96 7.78 0.77
CA CYS A 192 -7.78 6.49 0.11
C CYS A 192 -6.32 6.27 -0.26
N GLY A 193 -5.80 5.09 0.07
CA GLY A 193 -4.47 4.62 -0.31
C GLY A 193 -4.58 3.33 -1.10
N VAL A 194 -4.77 2.21 -0.41
CA VAL A 194 -4.71 0.86 -1.00
C VAL A 194 -5.55 0.69 -2.27
N ALA A 195 -6.72 1.28 -2.32
CA ALA A 195 -7.59 1.21 -3.50
C ALA A 195 -7.04 2.02 -4.68
N LEU A 196 -6.24 3.06 -4.47
CA LEU A 196 -5.53 3.77 -5.55
C LEU A 196 -4.58 2.83 -6.29
N TYR A 197 -3.97 1.92 -5.54
CA TYR A 197 -2.99 0.95 -6.05
C TYR A 197 -3.64 -0.32 -6.61
N GLY A 198 -4.97 -0.35 -6.71
CA GLY A 198 -5.70 -1.51 -7.20
C GLY A 198 -5.55 -2.75 -6.33
N LEU A 199 -5.41 -2.54 -5.02
CA LEU A 199 -5.41 -3.57 -4.00
C LEU A 199 -6.75 -3.55 -3.25
N SER A 200 -7.35 -4.71 -3.06
CA SER A 200 -8.60 -4.79 -2.31
C SER A 200 -8.37 -4.59 -0.81
N PRO A 201 -9.02 -3.61 -0.17
CA PRO A 201 -8.98 -3.51 1.28
C PRO A 201 -9.63 -4.71 1.98
N PHE A 202 -10.41 -5.52 1.27
CA PHE A 202 -11.12 -6.69 1.78
C PHE A 202 -10.34 -8.01 1.59
N GLN A 203 -9.13 -7.96 1.08
CA GLN A 203 -8.29 -9.12 0.73
C GLN A 203 -8.97 -10.07 -0.28
N GLU A 204 -9.86 -9.53 -1.07
CA GLU A 204 -10.58 -10.19 -2.17
C GLU A 204 -9.95 -9.82 -3.52
N PRO A 205 -10.32 -10.46 -4.63
CA PRO A 205 -9.89 -9.98 -5.94
C PRO A 205 -10.29 -8.52 -6.17
N PRO A 206 -9.37 -7.62 -6.55
CA PRO A 206 -9.63 -6.19 -6.65
C PRO A 206 -10.74 -5.84 -7.66
N TYR A 207 -10.92 -6.64 -8.69
CA TYR A 207 -11.98 -6.49 -9.69
C TYR A 207 -13.40 -6.55 -9.10
N SER A 208 -13.58 -7.17 -7.93
CA SER A 208 -14.88 -7.22 -7.23
C SER A 208 -15.39 -5.83 -6.87
N ASP A 209 -14.50 -4.88 -6.63
CA ASP A 209 -14.80 -3.48 -6.33
C ASP A 209 -14.57 -2.55 -7.53
N GLY A 210 -14.29 -3.10 -8.71
CA GLY A 210 -13.99 -2.35 -9.92
C GLY A 210 -12.61 -1.69 -9.90
N LEU A 211 -11.66 -2.28 -9.19
CA LEU A 211 -10.26 -1.81 -9.13
C LEU A 211 -9.39 -2.60 -10.11
N GLU A 212 -8.39 -1.94 -10.67
CA GLU A 212 -7.38 -2.55 -11.53
C GLU A 212 -6.04 -2.62 -10.79
N PRO A 213 -5.38 -3.81 -10.68
CA PRO A 213 -4.05 -3.92 -10.10
C PRO A 213 -3.03 -3.02 -10.80
N VAL A 214 -2.26 -2.27 -10.02
CA VAL A 214 -1.29 -1.29 -10.52
C VAL A 214 0.10 -1.89 -10.66
N LEU A 215 0.49 -2.79 -9.77
CA LEU A 215 1.84 -3.32 -9.67
C LEU A 215 1.95 -4.71 -10.31
N SER A 216 2.96 -4.90 -11.15
CA SER A 216 3.45 -6.20 -11.53
C SER A 216 4.94 -6.34 -11.20
N TRP A 217 5.36 -7.57 -10.83
CA TRP A 217 6.73 -7.88 -10.46
C TRP A 217 7.21 -9.11 -11.20
N ARG A 218 8.28 -8.96 -11.98
CA ARG A 218 8.82 -10.00 -12.86
C ARG A 218 10.31 -10.23 -12.63
N SER A 219 10.74 -11.44 -12.94
CA SER A 219 12.13 -11.88 -12.93
C SER A 219 12.34 -12.92 -14.04
N SER A 220 13.42 -13.69 -13.97
CA SER A 220 13.71 -14.78 -14.90
C SER A 220 14.52 -15.89 -14.22
N LEU A 221 14.53 -17.08 -14.81
CA LEU A 221 15.37 -18.19 -14.35
C LEU A 221 16.85 -17.87 -14.54
N ALA A 222 17.59 -17.75 -13.44
CA ALA A 222 19.04 -17.52 -13.46
C ALA A 222 19.82 -18.81 -13.70
N GLN A 223 19.29 -19.93 -13.22
CA GLN A 223 19.87 -21.27 -13.39
C GLN A 223 18.75 -22.31 -13.40
N VAL A 224 18.96 -23.38 -14.15
CA VAL A 224 18.09 -24.57 -14.18
C VAL A 224 18.96 -25.79 -13.94
N LYS A 225 18.50 -26.73 -13.14
CA LYS A 225 19.21 -28.00 -12.87
C LYS A 225 18.23 -29.12 -12.55
N LEU A 226 18.65 -30.32 -12.83
CA LEU A 226 18.00 -31.55 -12.42
C LEU A 226 18.49 -31.91 -11.00
N LEU A 227 17.60 -32.27 -10.12
CA LEU A 227 17.87 -32.96 -8.86
C LEU A 227 17.53 -34.41 -9.00
N ASP A 228 18.48 -35.29 -8.70
CA ASP A 228 18.23 -36.71 -8.58
C ASP A 228 17.49 -37.08 -7.30
N VAL A 229 16.97 -38.30 -7.23
CA VAL A 229 16.26 -38.79 -6.03
C VAL A 229 17.13 -38.66 -4.78
N GLY A 230 16.61 -38.04 -3.74
CA GLY A 230 17.32 -37.77 -2.48
C GLY A 230 18.15 -36.49 -2.47
N GLU A 231 18.37 -35.84 -3.60
CA GLU A 231 18.96 -34.49 -3.62
C GLU A 231 17.98 -33.43 -3.14
N SER A 232 18.48 -32.25 -2.77
CA SER A 232 17.68 -31.22 -2.14
C SER A 232 18.04 -29.84 -2.61
N THR A 233 17.11 -28.88 -2.40
CA THR A 233 17.35 -27.45 -2.63
C THR A 233 16.98 -26.60 -1.41
N GLY A 234 17.75 -25.52 -1.20
CA GLY A 234 17.52 -24.53 -0.16
C GLY A 234 17.98 -24.95 1.24
N TYR A 235 17.97 -23.97 2.14
CA TYR A 235 18.38 -24.15 3.54
C TYR A 235 17.49 -25.15 4.28
N GLY A 236 18.13 -25.99 5.12
CA GLY A 236 17.45 -26.97 5.96
C GLY A 236 16.91 -28.18 5.21
N ARG A 237 17.24 -28.32 3.91
CA ARG A 237 16.79 -29.45 3.09
C ARG A 237 15.28 -29.70 3.17
N ARG A 238 14.48 -28.64 3.20
CA ARG A 238 13.01 -28.74 3.34
C ARG A 238 12.32 -29.22 2.08
N PHE A 239 13.03 -29.23 0.96
CA PHE A 239 12.62 -29.90 -0.26
C PHE A 239 13.68 -30.95 -0.62
N VAL A 240 13.26 -32.19 -0.67
CA VAL A 240 14.07 -33.35 -1.14
C VAL A 240 13.33 -33.94 -2.31
N ALA A 241 14.03 -34.15 -3.42
CA ALA A 241 13.48 -34.76 -4.64
C ALA A 241 13.13 -36.23 -4.40
N GLU A 242 11.85 -36.58 -4.51
CA GLU A 242 11.37 -37.97 -4.43
C GLU A 242 11.45 -38.71 -5.79
N ARG A 243 11.64 -37.95 -6.84
CA ARG A 243 11.84 -38.37 -8.23
C ARG A 243 12.81 -37.38 -8.90
N PRO A 244 13.43 -37.73 -10.04
CA PRO A 244 14.19 -36.75 -10.81
C PRO A 244 13.33 -35.51 -11.07
N THR A 245 13.76 -34.34 -10.56
CA THR A 245 12.96 -33.11 -10.53
C THR A 245 13.77 -31.93 -11.06
N TRP A 246 13.27 -31.28 -12.10
CA TRP A 246 13.84 -30.04 -12.57
C TRP A 246 13.49 -28.89 -11.62
N ILE A 247 14.48 -28.07 -11.28
CA ILE A 247 14.29 -26.84 -10.52
C ILE A 247 14.88 -25.65 -11.26
N GLY A 248 14.20 -24.51 -11.16
CA GLY A 248 14.68 -23.22 -11.62
C GLY A 248 15.02 -22.31 -10.45
N LEU A 249 16.16 -21.64 -10.49
CA LEU A 249 16.56 -20.64 -9.51
C LEU A 249 16.18 -19.25 -10.02
N VAL A 250 15.39 -18.51 -9.22
CA VAL A 250 14.99 -17.13 -9.46
C VAL A 250 15.85 -16.23 -8.58
N PRO A 251 16.54 -15.21 -9.15
CA PRO A 251 17.47 -14.36 -8.39
C PRO A 251 16.74 -13.24 -7.62
N VAL A 252 15.72 -13.61 -6.87
CA VAL A 252 14.90 -12.75 -6.00
C VAL A 252 14.70 -13.48 -4.68
N GLY A 253 14.85 -12.78 -3.57
CA GLY A 253 14.66 -13.35 -2.24
C GLY A 253 14.08 -12.35 -1.24
N TYR A 254 14.23 -12.65 0.07
CA TYR A 254 13.60 -11.81 1.07
C TYR A 254 14.25 -10.42 1.21
N ALA A 255 15.48 -10.23 0.75
CA ALA A 255 16.09 -8.90 0.68
C ALA A 255 15.51 -8.01 -0.43
N ASP A 256 14.80 -8.62 -1.39
CA ASP A 256 14.07 -7.94 -2.47
C ASP A 256 12.59 -7.72 -2.09
N GLY A 257 12.12 -8.36 -1.00
CA GLY A 257 10.72 -8.32 -0.57
C GLY A 257 9.92 -9.60 -0.86
N PHE A 258 10.53 -10.62 -1.51
CA PHE A 258 9.90 -11.93 -1.65
C PHE A 258 10.08 -12.71 -0.35
N ARG A 259 9.12 -12.58 0.53
CA ARG A 259 9.17 -13.00 1.94
C ARG A 259 9.52 -14.48 2.10
N ARG A 260 10.19 -14.80 3.20
CA ARG A 260 10.62 -16.18 3.51
C ARG A 260 9.45 -17.14 3.74
N ASP A 261 8.31 -16.62 4.23
CA ASP A 261 7.06 -17.36 4.44
C ASP A 261 6.26 -17.61 3.14
N LEU A 262 6.70 -17.05 2.02
CA LEU A 262 6.22 -17.42 0.67
C LEU A 262 6.78 -18.73 0.16
N THR A 263 7.58 -19.46 0.92
CA THR A 263 7.91 -20.86 0.64
C THR A 263 6.63 -21.68 0.42
N GLY A 264 6.51 -22.34 -0.73
CA GLY A 264 5.31 -23.07 -1.14
C GLY A 264 4.19 -22.21 -1.73
N ALA A 265 4.42 -20.91 -1.96
CA ALA A 265 3.56 -20.08 -2.81
C ALA A 265 3.72 -20.46 -4.28
N ASP A 266 2.82 -19.95 -5.11
CA ASP A 266 2.95 -20.06 -6.56
C ASP A 266 3.64 -18.83 -7.14
N VAL A 267 4.35 -19.04 -8.25
CA VAL A 267 4.77 -18.02 -9.21
C VAL A 267 4.38 -18.51 -10.61
N VAL A 268 4.41 -17.63 -11.62
CA VAL A 268 4.11 -18.02 -12.99
C VAL A 268 5.43 -18.15 -13.76
N VAL A 269 5.72 -19.32 -14.32
CA VAL A 269 6.89 -19.59 -15.15
C VAL A 269 6.41 -20.06 -16.51
N ALA A 270 6.86 -19.42 -17.59
CA ALA A 270 6.43 -19.70 -18.95
C ALA A 270 4.90 -19.75 -19.11
N GLY A 271 4.15 -18.86 -18.41
CA GLY A 271 2.69 -18.76 -18.47
C GLY A 271 1.93 -19.75 -17.57
N GLU A 272 2.61 -20.62 -16.83
CA GLU A 272 1.97 -21.60 -15.94
C GLU A 272 2.37 -21.41 -14.47
N ARG A 273 1.45 -21.68 -13.57
CA ARG A 273 1.74 -21.65 -12.12
C ARG A 273 2.72 -22.74 -11.74
N ARG A 274 3.75 -22.36 -11.00
CA ARG A 274 4.82 -23.25 -10.50
C ARG A 274 5.04 -22.96 -9.02
N ARG A 275 5.24 -24.04 -8.26
CA ARG A 275 5.40 -23.96 -6.82
C ARG A 275 6.82 -23.56 -6.44
N VAL A 276 6.93 -22.60 -5.51
CA VAL A 276 8.19 -22.28 -4.83
C VAL A 276 8.55 -23.43 -3.89
N VAL A 277 9.72 -24.05 -4.12
CA VAL A 277 10.19 -25.21 -3.37
C VAL A 277 11.46 -24.90 -2.58
N GLY A 278 11.66 -25.60 -1.49
CA GLY A 278 12.74 -25.29 -0.56
C GLY A 278 12.52 -23.96 0.15
N THR A 279 13.45 -23.58 1.03
CA THR A 279 13.35 -22.33 1.79
C THR A 279 13.77 -21.15 0.92
N VAL A 280 12.96 -20.09 0.88
CA VAL A 280 13.36 -18.81 0.28
C VAL A 280 14.57 -18.26 0.99
N SER A 281 15.61 -17.93 0.23
CA SER A 281 16.88 -17.38 0.69
C SER A 281 16.88 -15.84 0.61
N MET A 282 17.97 -15.22 1.06
CA MET A 282 18.13 -13.76 1.03
C MET A 282 17.99 -13.21 -0.40
N ASP A 283 18.63 -13.85 -1.36
CA ASP A 283 18.82 -13.34 -2.72
C ASP A 283 18.25 -14.23 -3.83
N SER A 284 17.61 -15.34 -3.46
CA SER A 284 17.03 -16.29 -4.43
C SER A 284 16.02 -17.23 -3.82
N PHE A 285 15.17 -17.80 -4.67
CA PHE A 285 14.34 -18.96 -4.36
C PHE A 285 14.35 -19.96 -5.51
N ALA A 286 13.91 -21.17 -5.24
CA ALA A 286 13.78 -22.23 -6.24
C ALA A 286 12.29 -22.48 -6.58
N VAL A 287 12.03 -22.84 -7.83
CA VAL A 287 10.71 -23.28 -8.30
C VAL A 287 10.82 -24.67 -8.90
N GLU A 288 9.81 -25.50 -8.68
CA GLU A 288 9.69 -26.80 -9.34
C GLU A 288 9.28 -26.59 -10.81
N LEU A 289 9.96 -27.27 -11.73
CA LEU A 289 9.69 -27.21 -13.16
C LEU A 289 9.25 -28.58 -13.68
N PRO A 290 8.39 -28.65 -14.71
CA PRO A 290 7.93 -29.90 -15.30
C PRO A 290 9.01 -30.57 -16.13
N GLU A 291 9.93 -29.77 -16.69
CA GLU A 291 10.99 -30.14 -17.60
C GLU A 291 12.14 -29.14 -17.56
N GLU A 292 13.21 -29.39 -18.28
CA GLU A 292 14.28 -28.43 -18.47
C GLU A 292 13.76 -27.21 -19.26
N LEU A 293 13.85 -26.02 -18.64
CA LEU A 293 13.54 -24.76 -19.31
C LEU A 293 14.82 -23.93 -19.52
N PRO A 294 14.88 -23.12 -20.59
CA PRO A 294 16.03 -22.25 -20.83
C PRO A 294 16.27 -21.26 -19.69
N ARG A 295 17.54 -20.96 -19.40
CA ARG A 295 17.90 -19.80 -18.59
C ARG A 295 17.36 -18.53 -19.24
N GLY A 296 16.87 -17.59 -18.43
CA GLY A 296 16.22 -16.38 -18.92
C GLY A 296 14.72 -16.54 -19.14
N THR A 297 14.15 -17.76 -19.01
CA THR A 297 12.68 -17.95 -19.04
C THR A 297 12.02 -17.02 -18.04
N ALA A 298 11.02 -16.27 -18.47
CA ALA A 298 10.30 -15.28 -17.66
C ALA A 298 9.61 -15.93 -16.46
N VAL A 299 9.69 -15.25 -15.33
CA VAL A 299 9.03 -15.60 -14.08
C VAL A 299 8.22 -14.39 -13.60
N THR A 300 6.91 -14.55 -13.48
CA THR A 300 6.04 -13.54 -12.89
C THR A 300 5.82 -13.84 -11.41
N LEU A 301 6.20 -12.90 -10.58
CA LEU A 301 6.07 -12.97 -9.12
C LEU A 301 4.73 -12.37 -8.66
N ILE A 302 4.30 -11.30 -9.31
CA ILE A 302 3.00 -10.64 -9.15
C ILE A 302 2.55 -10.16 -10.53
N GLY A 303 1.29 -10.35 -10.89
CA GLY A 303 0.73 -10.06 -12.20
C GLY A 303 0.35 -11.32 -12.97
N ASP A 304 -0.12 -11.18 -14.21
CA ASP A 304 -0.52 -12.28 -15.09
C ASP A 304 -1.49 -13.28 -14.40
N GLY A 305 -2.49 -12.75 -13.66
CA GLY A 305 -3.46 -13.56 -12.90
C GLY A 305 -2.96 -14.07 -11.55
N LEU A 306 -1.73 -13.75 -11.13
CA LEU A 306 -1.22 -13.96 -9.79
C LEU A 306 -1.29 -12.66 -8.99
N GLN A 307 -2.32 -12.55 -8.17
CA GLN A 307 -2.60 -11.35 -7.40
C GLN A 307 -1.79 -11.28 -6.11
N VAL A 308 -1.56 -10.07 -5.62
CA VAL A 308 -0.89 -9.80 -4.33
C VAL A 308 -1.61 -10.50 -3.17
N GLU A 309 -2.94 -10.56 -3.21
CA GLU A 309 -3.81 -11.20 -2.23
C GLU A 309 -3.49 -12.69 -2.05
N SER A 310 -3.06 -13.37 -3.13
CA SER A 310 -2.63 -14.77 -3.05
C SER A 310 -1.35 -14.94 -2.22
N HIS A 311 -0.40 -14.00 -2.35
CA HIS A 311 0.80 -13.98 -1.52
C HIS A 311 0.47 -13.59 -0.09
N ALA A 312 -0.41 -12.61 0.11
CA ALA A 312 -0.87 -12.18 1.43
C ALA A 312 -1.52 -13.35 2.20
N ALA A 313 -2.44 -14.07 1.56
CA ALA A 313 -3.07 -15.25 2.13
C ALA A 313 -2.06 -16.34 2.49
N ARG A 314 -1.08 -16.61 1.62
CA ARG A 314 -0.01 -17.59 1.87
C ARG A 314 0.86 -17.20 3.05
N ALA A 315 1.24 -15.93 3.13
CA ALA A 315 2.07 -15.36 4.20
C ALA A 315 1.29 -15.07 5.49
N ARG A 316 -0.04 -15.26 5.50
CA ARG A 316 -0.95 -14.94 6.61
C ARG A 316 -0.85 -13.48 7.04
N THR A 317 -0.88 -12.60 6.05
CA THR A 317 -0.83 -11.16 6.22
C THR A 317 -1.79 -10.46 5.25
N ILE A 318 -1.65 -9.16 5.07
CA ILE A 318 -2.45 -8.34 4.17
C ILE A 318 -1.64 -7.90 2.93
N ASN A 319 -2.33 -7.62 1.85
CA ASN A 319 -1.73 -7.17 0.58
C ASN A 319 -0.87 -5.91 0.73
N TYR A 320 -1.21 -4.98 1.63
CA TYR A 320 -0.41 -3.79 1.98
C TYR A 320 1.03 -4.15 2.38
N GLU A 321 1.20 -5.15 3.27
CA GLU A 321 2.52 -5.56 3.75
C GLU A 321 3.35 -6.20 2.64
N ILE A 322 2.71 -6.94 1.73
CA ILE A 322 3.41 -7.56 0.59
C ILE A 322 4.00 -6.47 -0.31
N THR A 323 3.19 -5.51 -0.77
CA THR A 323 3.66 -4.49 -1.72
C THR A 323 4.64 -3.50 -1.07
N THR A 324 4.37 -3.04 0.15
CA THR A 324 5.27 -2.15 0.90
C THR A 324 6.62 -2.81 1.17
N GLY A 325 6.67 -4.14 1.27
CA GLY A 325 7.89 -4.91 1.47
C GLY A 325 8.75 -5.05 0.21
N ILE A 326 8.22 -4.81 -0.98
CA ILE A 326 8.97 -4.93 -2.25
C ILE A 326 10.00 -3.80 -2.32
N ARG A 327 11.27 -4.19 -2.38
CA ARG A 327 12.38 -3.26 -2.45
C ARG A 327 12.88 -3.16 -3.90
N SER A 328 12.92 -1.94 -4.41
CA SER A 328 13.37 -1.67 -5.77
C SER A 328 14.50 -0.64 -5.85
N PRO A 329 15.58 -0.75 -5.04
CA PRO A 329 16.77 0.04 -5.31
C PRO A 329 17.38 -0.44 -6.64
N PRO A 330 18.02 0.46 -7.43
CA PRO A 330 18.44 0.17 -8.79
C PRO A 330 19.33 -1.07 -8.96
N GLU A 331 20.09 -1.43 -7.94
CA GLU A 331 20.96 -2.61 -7.93
C GLU A 331 20.18 -3.94 -7.75
N ARG A 332 18.93 -3.89 -7.29
CA ARG A 332 18.09 -5.08 -7.04
C ARG A 332 16.94 -5.22 -8.03
N ALA A 333 16.22 -4.14 -8.26
CA ALA A 333 15.09 -4.14 -9.19
C ALA A 333 15.06 -2.86 -10.02
N LYS A 334 14.60 -2.95 -11.24
CA LYS A 334 14.25 -1.78 -12.06
C LYS A 334 12.79 -1.46 -11.82
N ARG A 335 12.50 -0.24 -11.35
CA ARG A 335 11.13 0.26 -11.31
C ARG A 335 10.83 0.98 -12.63
N LEU A 336 9.74 0.62 -13.27
CA LEU A 336 9.23 1.22 -14.49
C LEU A 336 7.83 1.79 -14.23
N PHE A 337 7.57 2.96 -14.78
CA PHE A 337 6.25 3.55 -14.83
C PHE A 337 5.78 3.51 -16.29
N VAL A 338 4.60 2.94 -16.51
CA VAL A 338 3.99 2.84 -17.84
C VAL A 338 2.66 3.57 -17.84
N ASP A 339 2.45 4.39 -18.87
CA ASP A 339 1.21 5.15 -19.07
C ASP A 339 0.74 4.84 -20.48
N GLY A 340 0.29 3.59 -20.68
CA GLY A 340 0.05 2.90 -21.95
C GLY A 340 -0.99 3.48 -22.89
#